data_730296224b0490c0f004abb7e461faab
#
_entry.id   730296224b0490c0f004abb7e461faab
#
_cell.length_a   1.000
_cell.length_b   1.000
_cell.length_c   1.000
_cell.angle_alpha   90.00
_cell.angle_beta   90.00
_cell.angle_gamma   90.00
#
_symmetry.space_group_name_H-M   'P 1'
#
loop_
_entity.id
_entity.type
_entity.pdbx_description
1 polymer ?
#
loop_
_entity_poly.entity_id
_entity_poly.type
_entity_poly.pdbx_seq_one_letter_code
_entity_poly.pdbx_strand_id
1 'polypeptide(L)'
;MKTRKLRDLEVSAIGMGCMGFTHAYGDAPEEKKGIELVHEAFDLGCNFFDTAEMYSYFKNEEFVGKAIKDLPRDRVIISDKFWPTPLPGMEMPEGKLSEAGIRRSLEGSLKRFGTDYIDLYTEHQMADGNEEEVAFIMGKLIKEGMIRAWGQSSPSVEQIKKAHAVTPITAIQSEFSMMERKWEKDVIPLCGELNIGFVAFAPMANGFLSGKISPSQTYASNDIRNVITRFNPDNMAANEPILELVEKYADEKHCTPGQISLAWVLKTAPYIVPIPGMRKSERIKENLGAADIELSDAEYRELTGALNKLKVYGNRDGKDIKKLGTVPDNVDR
;
A
#
# COMPACT_ATOMS: atom_id res chain seq x y z
N MET A 1 -11.95 10.17 -12.38
CA MET A 1 -11.44 8.78 -12.24
C MET A 1 -12.57 7.86 -11.80
N LYS A 2 -12.54 6.56 -12.18
CA LYS A 2 -13.43 5.50 -11.66
C LYS A 2 -13.23 5.34 -10.15
N THR A 3 -14.28 4.90 -9.43
CA THR A 3 -14.21 4.61 -7.99
C THR A 3 -14.38 3.13 -7.70
N ARG A 4 -13.96 2.71 -6.51
CA ARG A 4 -14.14 1.36 -5.95
C ARG A 4 -14.57 1.45 -4.50
N LYS A 5 -15.11 0.35 -3.99
CA LYS A 5 -15.49 0.26 -2.58
C LYS A 5 -14.55 -0.67 -1.83
N LEU A 6 -14.00 -0.15 -0.74
CA LEU A 6 -13.39 -0.92 0.32
C LEU A 6 -14.48 -1.07 1.40
N ARG A 7 -15.25 -2.14 1.34
CA ARG A 7 -16.50 -2.31 2.10
C ARG A 7 -17.46 -1.12 1.85
N ASP A 8 -17.62 -0.24 2.83
CA ASP A 8 -18.50 0.93 2.77
C ASP A 8 -17.75 2.23 2.40
N LEU A 9 -16.42 2.19 2.37
CA LEU A 9 -15.57 3.34 2.04
C LEU A 9 -15.37 3.41 0.52
N GLU A 10 -15.89 4.47 -0.09
CA GLU A 10 -15.69 4.72 -1.52
C GLU A 10 -14.38 5.48 -1.76
N VAL A 11 -13.53 4.94 -2.62
CA VAL A 11 -12.21 5.48 -2.93
C VAL A 11 -11.97 5.53 -4.43
N SER A 12 -11.01 6.33 -4.90
CA SER A 12 -10.53 6.27 -6.29
C SER A 12 -10.02 4.86 -6.61
N ALA A 13 -10.23 4.37 -7.84
CA ALA A 13 -9.86 3.02 -8.25
C ALA A 13 -8.35 2.73 -8.08
N ILE A 14 -7.53 3.77 -8.09
CA ILE A 14 -6.10 3.74 -7.80
C ILE A 14 -5.83 4.83 -6.76
N GLY A 15 -5.17 4.47 -5.65
CA GLY A 15 -4.71 5.40 -4.64
C GLY A 15 -3.26 5.80 -4.84
N MET A 16 -2.78 6.76 -4.07
CA MET A 16 -1.38 7.20 -4.05
C MET A 16 -0.67 6.66 -2.82
N GLY A 17 0.35 5.82 -3.01
CA GLY A 17 1.29 5.45 -1.94
C GLY A 17 2.24 6.61 -1.67
N CYS A 18 2.14 7.22 -0.48
CA CYS A 18 2.92 8.41 -0.12
C CYS A 18 4.29 8.10 0.49
N MET A 19 4.60 6.83 0.80
CA MET A 19 5.87 6.43 1.43
C MET A 19 7.09 7.05 0.76
N GLY A 20 7.15 7.05 -0.56
CA GLY A 20 8.29 7.52 -1.33
C GLY A 20 8.58 9.02 -1.24
N PHE A 21 7.71 9.83 -0.66
CA PHE A 21 7.96 11.27 -0.47
C PHE A 21 8.94 11.56 0.68
N THR A 22 9.17 10.60 1.58
CA THR A 22 10.11 10.79 2.71
C THR A 22 10.92 9.54 3.02
N HIS A 23 10.61 8.38 2.43
CA HIS A 23 11.09 7.08 2.89
C HIS A 23 11.39 6.11 1.74
N ALA A 24 12.41 5.27 1.91
CA ALA A 24 12.64 3.98 1.25
C ALA A 24 12.99 3.99 -0.26
N TYR A 25 13.03 5.10 -0.97
CA TYR A 25 13.33 5.12 -2.41
C TYR A 25 14.38 6.18 -2.80
N GLY A 26 15.47 6.25 -2.05
CA GLY A 26 16.52 7.24 -2.27
C GLY A 26 16.07 8.65 -1.85
N ASP A 27 16.63 9.67 -2.49
CA ASP A 27 16.33 11.06 -2.15
C ASP A 27 14.87 11.40 -2.42
N ALA A 28 14.24 12.00 -1.41
CA ALA A 28 12.88 12.52 -1.53
C ALA A 28 12.85 13.73 -2.48
N PRO A 29 11.76 13.99 -3.20
CA PRO A 29 11.57 15.25 -3.86
C PRO A 29 11.55 16.40 -2.85
N GLU A 30 11.89 17.61 -3.31
CA GLU A 30 11.70 18.81 -2.50
C GLU A 30 10.26 18.89 -2.00
N GLU A 31 10.05 19.28 -0.73
CA GLU A 31 8.72 19.25 -0.07
C GLU A 31 7.64 19.97 -0.89
N LYS A 32 7.96 21.19 -1.38
CA LYS A 32 7.05 21.96 -2.23
C LYS A 32 6.64 21.18 -3.48
N LYS A 33 7.61 20.56 -4.16
CA LYS A 33 7.34 19.74 -5.34
C LYS A 33 6.51 18.51 -5.02
N GLY A 34 6.76 17.87 -3.86
CA GLY A 34 5.96 16.76 -3.37
C GLY A 34 4.50 17.15 -3.15
N ILE A 35 4.25 18.31 -2.54
CA ILE A 35 2.90 18.87 -2.32
C ILE A 35 2.18 19.11 -3.67
N GLU A 36 2.87 19.74 -4.64
CA GLU A 36 2.33 19.95 -6.00
C GLU A 36 1.92 18.62 -6.66
N LEU A 37 2.69 17.56 -6.47
CA LEU A 37 2.38 16.23 -7.01
C LEU A 37 1.15 15.60 -6.35
N VAL A 38 0.95 15.79 -5.05
CA VAL A 38 -0.27 15.33 -4.35
C VAL A 38 -1.49 16.08 -4.88
N HIS A 39 -1.38 17.40 -5.08
CA HIS A 39 -2.45 18.22 -5.68
C HIS A 39 -2.74 17.79 -7.12
N GLU A 40 -1.72 17.57 -7.95
CA GLU A 40 -1.91 17.06 -9.31
C GLU A 40 -2.66 15.72 -9.33
N ALA A 41 -2.33 14.80 -8.41
CA ALA A 41 -3.04 13.53 -8.30
C ALA A 41 -4.50 13.73 -7.90
N PHE A 42 -4.77 14.63 -6.94
CA PHE A 42 -6.13 14.97 -6.52
C PHE A 42 -6.95 15.58 -7.65
N ASP A 43 -6.38 16.51 -8.41
CA ASP A 43 -7.02 17.15 -9.56
C ASP A 43 -7.36 16.14 -10.68
N LEU A 44 -6.56 15.08 -10.82
CA LEU A 44 -6.82 13.94 -11.71
C LEU A 44 -7.80 12.92 -11.12
N GLY A 45 -8.35 13.19 -9.93
CA GLY A 45 -9.41 12.42 -9.28
C GLY A 45 -8.92 11.31 -8.34
N CYS A 46 -7.63 11.27 -7.99
CA CYS A 46 -7.13 10.42 -6.91
C CYS A 46 -7.51 11.04 -5.57
N ASN A 47 -8.31 10.35 -4.77
CA ASN A 47 -8.72 10.83 -3.45
C ASN A 47 -8.18 9.98 -2.28
N PHE A 48 -7.49 8.87 -2.56
CA PHE A 48 -7.03 7.90 -1.58
C PHE A 48 -5.51 8.00 -1.41
N PHE A 49 -5.05 8.55 -0.28
CA PHE A 49 -3.65 8.81 0.05
C PHE A 49 -3.21 7.92 1.20
N ASP A 50 -2.24 7.03 0.92
CA ASP A 50 -1.76 6.03 1.88
C ASP A 50 -0.40 6.40 2.46
N THR A 51 -0.32 6.44 3.79
CA THR A 51 0.87 6.76 4.58
C THR A 51 1.00 5.86 5.80
N ALA A 52 1.91 6.15 6.73
CA ALA A 52 2.05 5.47 8.02
C ALA A 52 2.93 6.27 8.99
N GLU A 53 2.66 6.15 10.31
CA GLU A 53 3.49 6.78 11.35
C GLU A 53 4.95 6.30 11.32
N MET A 54 5.21 5.06 10.89
CA MET A 54 6.55 4.50 10.81
C MET A 54 7.39 5.10 9.67
N TYR A 55 6.76 5.67 8.63
CA TYR A 55 7.50 6.20 7.49
C TYR A 55 8.32 7.43 7.87
N SER A 56 9.66 7.25 7.91
CA SER A 56 10.62 8.25 8.41
C SER A 56 10.25 8.80 9.78
N TYR A 57 9.70 7.94 10.64
CA TYR A 57 9.30 8.28 12.01
C TYR A 57 8.48 9.59 12.05
N PHE A 58 7.22 9.48 11.62
CA PHE A 58 6.19 10.52 11.60
C PHE A 58 6.33 11.58 10.49
N LYS A 59 7.51 11.79 9.88
CA LYS A 59 7.72 12.83 8.87
C LYS A 59 6.84 12.69 7.62
N ASN A 60 6.46 11.44 7.29
CA ASN A 60 5.57 11.22 6.15
C ASN A 60 4.16 11.71 6.42
N GLU A 61 3.63 11.49 7.63
CA GLU A 61 2.33 12.03 8.03
C GLU A 61 2.34 13.57 8.09
N GLU A 62 3.43 14.19 8.60
CA GLU A 62 3.60 15.65 8.57
C GLU A 62 3.60 16.19 7.14
N PHE A 63 4.29 15.50 6.23
CA PHE A 63 4.28 15.83 4.80
C PHE A 63 2.87 15.72 4.21
N VAL A 64 2.20 14.58 4.41
CA VAL A 64 0.84 14.36 3.90
C VAL A 64 -0.13 15.38 4.49
N GLY A 65 -0.05 15.68 5.80
CA GLY A 65 -0.84 16.71 6.46
C GLY A 65 -0.71 18.07 5.79
N LYS A 66 0.54 18.49 5.47
CA LYS A 66 0.80 19.72 4.72
C LYS A 66 0.22 19.68 3.31
N ALA A 67 0.35 18.53 2.63
CA ALA A 67 -0.10 18.38 1.26
C ALA A 67 -1.62 18.41 1.11
N ILE A 68 -2.36 17.86 2.08
CA ILE A 68 -3.83 17.83 2.03
C ILE A 68 -4.51 19.04 2.66
N LYS A 69 -3.76 19.92 3.35
CA LYS A 69 -4.30 21.03 4.13
C LYS A 69 -5.23 21.94 3.33
N ASP A 70 -4.87 22.19 2.07
CA ASP A 70 -5.62 23.09 1.18
C ASP A 70 -6.63 22.34 0.29
N LEU A 71 -6.78 21.02 0.47
CA LEU A 71 -7.76 20.21 -0.23
C LEU A 71 -9.05 20.07 0.59
N PRO A 72 -10.22 19.89 -0.06
CA PRO A 72 -11.48 19.64 0.64
C PRO A 72 -11.39 18.37 1.48
N ARG A 73 -11.40 18.47 2.81
CA ARG A 73 -11.18 17.33 3.72
C ARG A 73 -12.18 16.19 3.51
N ASP A 74 -13.41 16.52 3.23
CA ASP A 74 -14.51 15.59 2.97
C ASP A 74 -14.38 14.82 1.64
N ARG A 75 -13.47 15.25 0.76
CA ARG A 75 -13.14 14.59 -0.51
C ARG A 75 -11.82 13.85 -0.47
N VAL A 76 -11.05 13.99 0.59
CA VAL A 76 -9.76 13.31 0.80
C VAL A 76 -9.97 12.10 1.70
N ILE A 77 -9.47 10.95 1.28
CA ILE A 77 -9.44 9.72 2.08
C ILE A 77 -8.01 9.49 2.57
N ILE A 78 -7.79 9.68 3.85
CA ILE A 78 -6.52 9.40 4.52
C ILE A 78 -6.51 7.94 4.94
N SER A 79 -5.59 7.16 4.37
CA SER A 79 -5.24 5.81 4.84
C SER A 79 -3.94 5.90 5.62
N ASP A 80 -4.02 5.69 6.92
CA ASP A 80 -2.87 5.76 7.82
C ASP A 80 -2.70 4.45 8.60
N LYS A 81 -1.48 4.24 9.14
CA LYS A 81 -1.14 3.00 9.81
C LYS A 81 -0.35 3.25 11.09
N PHE A 82 -0.76 2.61 12.18
CA PHE A 82 0.03 2.58 13.40
C PHE A 82 0.92 1.32 13.45
N TRP A 83 2.11 1.47 14.04
CA TRP A 83 3.06 0.37 14.21
C TRP A 83 2.76 -0.39 15.51
N PRO A 84 2.85 -1.73 15.56
CA PRO A 84 2.44 -2.51 16.73
C PRO A 84 3.36 -2.38 17.96
N THR A 85 4.56 -1.84 17.77
CA THR A 85 5.51 -1.56 18.86
C THR A 85 5.84 -0.06 18.94
N PRO A 86 6.29 0.46 20.10
CA PRO A 86 6.69 1.85 20.20
C PRO A 86 7.79 2.21 19.21
N LEU A 87 7.62 3.32 18.51
CA LEU A 87 8.64 3.89 17.62
C LEU A 87 9.63 4.74 18.42
N PRO A 88 10.86 5.02 17.89
CA PRO A 88 11.82 5.89 18.54
C PRO A 88 11.21 7.23 18.97
N GLY A 89 11.41 7.60 20.24
CA GLY A 89 10.83 8.81 20.83
C GLY A 89 9.40 8.67 21.36
N MET A 90 8.77 7.47 21.23
CA MET A 90 7.47 7.20 21.85
C MET A 90 7.64 6.56 23.24
N GLU A 91 7.09 7.21 24.26
CA GLU A 91 6.95 6.62 25.59
C GLU A 91 5.55 6.03 25.72
N MET A 92 5.46 4.70 25.81
CA MET A 92 4.21 3.95 25.90
C MET A 92 4.29 2.88 27.00
N PRO A 93 4.29 3.30 28.28
CA PRO A 93 4.40 2.37 29.41
C PRO A 93 3.20 1.42 29.50
N GLU A 94 2.04 1.82 28.97
CA GLU A 94 0.81 1.03 28.90
C GLU A 94 0.82 -0.08 27.83
N GLY A 95 1.85 -0.11 26.97
CA GLY A 95 1.92 -0.97 25.80
C GLY A 95 1.25 -0.36 24.56
N LYS A 96 1.87 -0.55 23.40
CA LYS A 96 1.46 0.07 22.12
C LYS A 96 0.09 -0.41 21.64
N LEU A 97 -0.25 -1.68 21.87
CA LEU A 97 -1.53 -2.28 21.43
C LEU A 97 -2.64 -2.21 22.50
N SER A 98 -2.36 -1.62 23.68
CA SER A 98 -3.41 -1.27 24.62
C SER A 98 -4.32 -0.15 24.06
N GLU A 99 -5.52 -0.01 24.61
CA GLU A 99 -6.41 1.09 24.20
C GLU A 99 -5.75 2.46 24.35
N ALA A 100 -5.03 2.68 25.45
CA ALA A 100 -4.31 3.93 25.67
C ALA A 100 -3.17 4.14 24.66
N GLY A 101 -2.45 3.06 24.31
CA GLY A 101 -1.35 3.11 23.33
C GLY A 101 -1.82 3.40 21.92
N ILE A 102 -2.87 2.69 21.44
CA ILE A 102 -3.45 2.91 20.12
C ILE A 102 -4.05 4.32 20.02
N ARG A 103 -4.77 4.77 21.07
CA ARG A 103 -5.37 6.10 21.12
C ARG A 103 -4.29 7.19 21.06
N ARG A 104 -3.21 7.06 21.80
CA ARG A 104 -2.08 8.00 21.77
C ARG A 104 -1.42 8.07 20.39
N SER A 105 -1.25 6.95 19.70
CA SER A 105 -0.79 6.92 18.30
C SER A 105 -1.73 7.70 17.41
N LEU A 106 -3.03 7.40 17.48
CA LEU A 106 -4.05 8.06 16.67
C LEU A 106 -4.10 9.55 16.91
N GLU A 107 -4.08 10.00 18.18
CA GLU A 107 -4.04 11.43 18.53
C GLU A 107 -2.81 12.13 17.96
N GLY A 108 -1.65 11.45 17.99
CA GLY A 108 -0.43 11.91 17.33
C GLY A 108 -0.60 12.08 15.83
N SER A 109 -1.18 11.09 15.15
CA SER A 109 -1.47 11.11 13.71
C SER A 109 -2.45 12.24 13.35
N LEU A 110 -3.56 12.37 14.09
CA LEU A 110 -4.54 13.44 13.90
C LEU A 110 -3.90 14.82 13.98
N LYS A 111 -3.01 15.02 14.97
CA LYS A 111 -2.27 16.29 15.12
C LYS A 111 -1.34 16.55 13.93
N ARG A 112 -0.62 15.54 13.41
CA ARG A 112 0.28 15.68 12.26
C ARG A 112 -0.46 15.96 10.97
N PHE A 113 -1.65 15.36 10.78
CA PHE A 113 -2.53 15.66 9.64
C PHE A 113 -3.28 16.98 9.77
N GLY A 114 -3.46 17.50 10.99
CA GLY A 114 -4.27 18.69 11.24
C GLY A 114 -5.77 18.44 11.00
N THR A 115 -6.26 17.25 11.38
CA THR A 115 -7.67 16.82 11.21
C THR A 115 -8.15 16.14 12.48
N ASP A 116 -9.46 15.99 12.63
CA ASP A 116 -10.14 15.37 13.77
C ASP A 116 -10.54 13.89 13.51
N TYR A 117 -10.35 13.40 12.29
CA TYR A 117 -10.58 11.99 11.96
C TYR A 117 -9.65 11.45 10.87
N ILE A 118 -9.40 10.13 10.88
CA ILE A 118 -8.76 9.36 9.81
C ILE A 118 -9.80 8.49 9.13
N ASP A 119 -9.76 8.41 7.79
CA ASP A 119 -10.76 7.65 7.04
C ASP A 119 -10.54 6.14 7.12
N LEU A 120 -9.29 5.67 7.00
CA LEU A 120 -8.92 4.25 7.16
C LEU A 120 -7.68 4.15 8.05
N TYR A 121 -7.84 3.60 9.26
CA TYR A 121 -6.74 3.41 10.21
C TYR A 121 -6.37 1.94 10.31
N THR A 122 -5.12 1.60 10.03
CA THR A 122 -4.67 0.22 9.81
C THR A 122 -3.60 -0.19 10.82
N GLU A 123 -3.70 -1.38 11.38
CA GLU A 123 -2.59 -2.03 12.08
C GLU A 123 -1.53 -2.43 11.04
N HIS A 124 -0.33 -1.81 11.10
CA HIS A 124 0.68 -1.86 10.04
C HIS A 124 1.35 -3.22 9.89
N GLN A 125 1.52 -3.94 10.98
CA GLN A 125 1.91 -5.34 11.03
C GLN A 125 1.13 -6.02 12.14
N MET A 126 0.82 -7.29 11.93
CA MET A 126 0.08 -8.04 12.91
C MET A 126 0.98 -8.44 14.08
N ALA A 127 0.48 -8.23 15.31
CA ALA A 127 1.02 -8.85 16.49
C ALA A 127 0.14 -10.06 16.83
N ASP A 128 0.74 -11.23 17.07
CA ASP A 128 -0.03 -12.43 17.36
C ASP A 128 -0.71 -12.35 18.74
N GLY A 129 -1.96 -12.77 18.80
CA GLY A 129 -2.72 -12.93 20.03
C GLY A 129 -3.47 -11.70 20.54
N ASN A 130 -3.45 -10.58 19.79
CA ASN A 130 -4.15 -9.34 20.15
C ASN A 130 -5.28 -8.97 19.17
N GLU A 131 -5.61 -9.85 18.23
CA GLU A 131 -6.50 -9.52 17.10
C GLU A 131 -7.87 -9.04 17.58
N GLU A 132 -8.45 -9.73 18.57
CA GLU A 132 -9.78 -9.42 19.11
C GLU A 132 -9.77 -8.15 19.95
N GLU A 133 -8.72 -7.94 20.76
CA GLU A 133 -8.56 -6.73 21.58
C GLU A 133 -8.39 -5.49 20.70
N VAL A 134 -7.48 -5.55 19.71
CA VAL A 134 -7.29 -4.46 18.75
C VAL A 134 -8.59 -4.18 17.99
N ALA A 135 -9.29 -5.20 17.50
CA ALA A 135 -10.57 -5.04 16.82
C ALA A 135 -11.63 -4.38 17.70
N PHE A 136 -11.69 -4.72 18.99
CA PHE A 136 -12.61 -4.09 19.94
C PHE A 136 -12.29 -2.61 20.15
N ILE A 137 -11.00 -2.26 20.28
CA ILE A 137 -10.55 -0.88 20.40
C ILE A 137 -10.92 -0.08 19.14
N MET A 138 -10.67 -0.64 17.94
CA MET A 138 -11.02 0.00 16.67
C MET A 138 -12.53 0.29 16.58
N GLY A 139 -13.36 -0.65 17.06
CA GLY A 139 -14.82 -0.47 17.15
C GLY A 139 -15.23 0.70 18.05
N LYS A 140 -14.48 0.96 19.14
CA LYS A 140 -14.69 2.16 19.98
C LYS A 140 -14.32 3.43 19.25
N LEU A 141 -13.13 3.47 18.60
CA LEU A 141 -12.64 4.64 17.88
C LEU A 141 -13.56 5.02 16.71
N ILE A 142 -14.17 4.02 16.03
CA ILE A 142 -15.19 4.27 15.01
C ILE A 142 -16.44 4.92 15.63
N LYS A 143 -16.94 4.40 16.75
CA LYS A 143 -18.12 4.96 17.45
C LYS A 143 -17.88 6.37 17.94
N GLU A 144 -16.66 6.71 18.34
CA GLU A 144 -16.25 8.05 18.77
C GLU A 144 -16.02 9.00 17.58
N GLY A 145 -15.99 8.49 16.34
CA GLY A 145 -15.77 9.27 15.13
C GLY A 145 -14.31 9.68 14.89
N MET A 146 -13.36 9.18 15.68
CA MET A 146 -11.93 9.45 15.50
C MET A 146 -11.35 8.75 14.26
N ILE A 147 -11.93 7.61 13.89
CA ILE A 147 -11.67 6.93 12.62
C ILE A 147 -13.00 6.57 11.96
N ARG A 148 -13.05 6.53 10.63
CA ARG A 148 -14.25 6.11 9.89
C ARG A 148 -14.28 4.62 9.62
N ALA A 149 -13.09 4.04 9.42
CA ALA A 149 -12.89 2.65 9.05
C ALA A 149 -11.56 2.15 9.59
N TRP A 150 -11.40 0.82 9.68
CA TRP A 150 -10.15 0.22 10.13
C TRP A 150 -9.72 -0.95 9.25
N GLY A 151 -8.43 -1.30 9.35
CA GLY A 151 -7.84 -2.37 8.56
C GLY A 151 -6.68 -3.09 9.24
N GLN A 152 -6.20 -4.13 8.57
CA GLN A 152 -5.03 -4.91 8.96
C GLN A 152 -4.05 -5.04 7.80
N SER A 153 -2.74 -5.02 8.10
CA SER A 153 -1.69 -5.20 7.10
C SER A 153 -1.06 -6.57 7.18
N SER A 154 -1.15 -7.33 6.08
CA SER A 154 -0.57 -8.66 5.91
C SER A 154 -1.01 -9.71 6.93
N PRO A 155 -2.28 -9.74 7.37
CA PRO A 155 -2.78 -10.72 8.31
C PRO A 155 -2.90 -12.11 7.67
N SER A 156 -2.87 -13.14 8.51
CA SER A 156 -3.31 -14.49 8.15
C SER A 156 -4.84 -14.58 8.08
N VAL A 157 -5.35 -15.62 7.43
CA VAL A 157 -6.80 -15.93 7.38
C VAL A 157 -7.40 -16.02 8.78
N GLU A 158 -6.68 -16.63 9.74
CA GLU A 158 -7.15 -16.79 11.13
C GLU A 158 -7.25 -15.43 11.83
N GLN A 159 -6.24 -14.57 11.71
CA GLN A 159 -6.24 -13.22 12.27
C GLN A 159 -7.40 -12.38 11.72
N ILE A 160 -7.63 -12.44 10.39
CA ILE A 160 -8.79 -11.77 9.77
C ILE A 160 -10.10 -12.23 10.40
N LYS A 161 -10.31 -13.54 10.50
CA LYS A 161 -11.58 -14.11 11.02
C LYS A 161 -11.83 -13.72 12.48
N LYS A 162 -10.81 -13.81 13.34
CA LYS A 162 -10.91 -13.40 14.74
C LYS A 162 -11.28 -11.92 14.89
N ALA A 163 -10.51 -11.06 14.25
CA ALA A 163 -10.71 -9.63 14.34
C ALA A 163 -12.04 -9.17 13.72
N HIS A 164 -12.39 -9.70 12.54
CA HIS A 164 -13.62 -9.35 11.83
C HIS A 164 -14.89 -9.74 12.59
N ALA A 165 -14.83 -10.82 13.37
CA ALA A 165 -15.95 -11.25 14.22
C ALA A 165 -16.27 -10.27 15.35
N VAL A 166 -15.27 -9.50 15.82
CA VAL A 166 -15.42 -8.50 16.89
C VAL A 166 -15.84 -7.14 16.29
N THR A 167 -15.08 -6.65 15.32
CA THR A 167 -15.38 -5.40 14.61
C THR A 167 -15.14 -5.63 13.12
N PRO A 168 -16.15 -5.47 12.25
CA PRO A 168 -16.00 -5.70 10.83
C PRO A 168 -14.84 -4.90 10.24
N ILE A 169 -13.87 -5.61 9.65
CA ILE A 169 -12.72 -5.01 8.98
C ILE A 169 -13.18 -4.37 7.67
N THR A 170 -12.69 -3.16 7.38
CA THR A 170 -12.99 -2.46 6.12
C THR A 170 -12.04 -2.85 5.01
N ALA A 171 -10.73 -2.96 5.30
CA ALA A 171 -9.74 -3.32 4.30
C ALA A 171 -8.58 -4.14 4.87
N ILE A 172 -8.07 -5.06 4.06
CA ILE A 172 -6.76 -5.70 4.25
C ILE A 172 -5.78 -5.01 3.32
N GLN A 173 -4.59 -4.65 3.83
CA GLN A 173 -3.52 -4.11 3.00
C GLN A 173 -2.36 -5.11 2.93
N SER A 174 -2.03 -5.62 1.73
CA SER A 174 -0.93 -6.58 1.54
C SER A 174 -0.21 -6.37 0.21
N GLU A 175 1.03 -6.87 0.08
CA GLU A 175 1.72 -6.86 -1.19
C GLU A 175 0.97 -7.71 -2.20
N PHE A 176 0.63 -7.11 -3.34
CA PHE A 176 0.00 -7.84 -4.44
C PHE A 176 0.38 -7.26 -5.79
N SER A 177 0.92 -8.11 -6.64
CA SER A 177 1.34 -7.78 -8.00
C SER A 177 1.44 -9.05 -8.84
N MET A 178 1.72 -8.94 -10.13
CA MET A 178 2.01 -10.11 -10.98
C MET A 178 3.19 -10.96 -10.47
N MET A 179 4.08 -10.39 -9.64
CA MET A 179 5.26 -11.08 -9.07
C MET A 179 5.09 -11.48 -7.59
N GLU A 180 4.02 -11.07 -6.92
CA GLU A 180 3.70 -11.48 -5.54
C GLU A 180 2.22 -11.84 -5.46
N ARG A 181 1.92 -13.13 -5.48
CA ARG A 181 0.56 -13.64 -5.66
C ARG A 181 0.10 -14.60 -4.57
N LYS A 182 0.81 -14.64 -3.45
CA LYS A 182 0.55 -15.61 -2.38
C LYS A 182 -0.88 -15.52 -1.81
N TRP A 183 -1.48 -14.32 -1.82
CA TRP A 183 -2.81 -14.06 -1.25
C TRP A 183 -3.99 -14.45 -2.14
N GLU A 184 -3.74 -14.83 -3.40
CA GLU A 184 -4.80 -15.19 -4.37
C GLU A 184 -5.59 -16.44 -3.96
N LYS A 185 -4.98 -17.33 -3.15
CA LYS A 185 -5.57 -18.63 -2.81
C LYS A 185 -6.46 -18.58 -1.59
N ASP A 186 -6.28 -17.61 -0.72
CA ASP A 186 -6.90 -17.57 0.61
C ASP A 186 -7.42 -16.18 1.00
N VAL A 187 -6.55 -15.20 1.19
CA VAL A 187 -6.95 -13.90 1.75
C VAL A 187 -7.82 -13.10 0.78
N ILE A 188 -7.49 -13.05 -0.52
CA ILE A 188 -8.29 -12.29 -1.49
C ILE A 188 -9.70 -12.89 -1.63
N PRO A 189 -9.89 -14.22 -1.80
CA PRO A 189 -11.23 -14.81 -1.78
C PRO A 189 -12.01 -14.54 -0.48
N LEU A 190 -11.35 -14.69 0.67
CA LEU A 190 -11.95 -14.39 1.97
C LEU A 190 -12.41 -12.93 2.08
N CYS A 191 -11.65 -11.99 1.54
CA CYS A 191 -12.08 -10.58 1.48
C CYS A 191 -13.40 -10.43 0.71
N GLY A 192 -13.56 -11.12 -0.41
CA GLY A 192 -14.82 -11.14 -1.16
C GLY A 192 -15.98 -11.73 -0.38
N GLU A 193 -15.76 -12.85 0.31
CA GLU A 193 -16.78 -13.52 1.14
C GLU A 193 -17.26 -12.64 2.31
N LEU A 194 -16.34 -11.92 2.94
CA LEU A 194 -16.61 -11.09 4.12
C LEU A 194 -16.93 -9.62 3.78
N ASN A 195 -17.03 -9.27 2.48
CA ASN A 195 -17.20 -7.88 2.01
C ASN A 195 -16.12 -6.95 2.58
N ILE A 196 -14.85 -7.37 2.54
CA ILE A 196 -13.66 -6.60 2.92
C ILE A 196 -12.97 -6.11 1.66
N GLY A 197 -12.52 -4.85 1.65
CA GLY A 197 -11.67 -4.32 0.59
C GLY A 197 -10.24 -4.87 0.68
N PHE A 198 -9.51 -4.83 -0.44
CA PHE A 198 -8.11 -5.22 -0.46
C PHE A 198 -7.26 -4.08 -1.06
N VAL A 199 -6.34 -3.54 -0.27
CA VAL A 199 -5.40 -2.49 -0.71
C VAL A 199 -4.09 -3.15 -1.10
N ALA A 200 -3.75 -3.08 -2.39
CA ALA A 200 -2.54 -3.70 -2.94
C ALA A 200 -1.36 -2.73 -2.89
N PHE A 201 -0.41 -2.93 -1.97
CA PHE A 201 0.84 -2.19 -2.01
C PHE A 201 1.89 -2.85 -2.91
N ALA A 202 2.89 -2.09 -3.35
CA ALA A 202 3.90 -2.50 -4.34
C ALA A 202 3.31 -3.18 -5.60
N PRO A 203 2.21 -2.66 -6.19
CA PRO A 203 1.46 -3.33 -7.25
C PRO A 203 2.24 -3.48 -8.56
N MET A 204 3.38 -2.80 -8.69
CA MET A 204 4.33 -2.91 -9.80
C MET A 204 5.67 -3.55 -9.37
N ALA A 205 5.67 -4.40 -8.32
CA ALA A 205 6.87 -5.06 -7.79
C ALA A 205 8.04 -4.07 -7.56
N ASN A 206 7.78 -2.97 -6.82
CA ASN A 206 8.74 -1.90 -6.53
C ASN A 206 9.31 -1.21 -7.79
N GLY A 207 8.58 -1.25 -8.88
CA GLY A 207 8.90 -0.62 -10.16
C GLY A 207 9.49 -1.57 -11.21
N PHE A 208 9.77 -2.83 -10.89
CA PHE A 208 10.28 -3.81 -11.87
C PHE A 208 9.34 -3.91 -13.08
N LEU A 209 8.04 -4.08 -12.84
CA LEU A 209 7.01 -4.23 -13.88
C LEU A 209 6.73 -2.96 -14.70
N SER A 210 7.45 -1.87 -14.44
CA SER A 210 7.37 -0.67 -15.30
C SER A 210 8.22 -0.77 -16.57
N GLY A 211 9.11 -1.76 -16.69
CA GLY A 211 10.05 -1.89 -17.78
C GLY A 211 11.16 -0.82 -17.83
N LYS A 212 11.27 0.02 -16.79
CA LYS A 212 12.19 1.18 -16.80
C LYS A 212 13.40 1.03 -15.88
N ILE A 213 13.57 -0.15 -15.28
CA ILE A 213 14.68 -0.46 -14.37
C ILE A 213 15.65 -1.40 -15.08
N SER A 214 16.87 -0.93 -15.30
CA SER A 214 17.95 -1.74 -15.88
C SER A 214 18.60 -2.64 -14.82
N PRO A 215 19.03 -3.88 -15.17
CA PRO A 215 19.84 -4.74 -14.30
C PRO A 215 21.14 -4.10 -13.81
N SER A 216 21.68 -3.13 -14.54
CA SER A 216 22.88 -2.37 -14.17
C SER A 216 22.60 -1.13 -13.32
N GLN A 217 21.33 -0.86 -12.97
CA GLN A 217 20.99 0.33 -12.21
C GLN A 217 21.51 0.23 -10.78
N THR A 218 22.16 1.30 -10.32
CA THR A 218 22.56 1.49 -8.92
C THR A 218 21.52 2.31 -8.17
N TYR A 219 21.40 2.06 -6.88
CA TYR A 219 20.44 2.74 -6.00
C TYR A 219 21.17 3.48 -4.89
N ALA A 220 20.60 4.57 -4.40
CA ALA A 220 21.10 5.26 -3.21
C ALA A 220 21.11 4.32 -2.00
N SER A 221 21.98 4.55 -1.02
CA SER A 221 22.16 3.66 0.14
C SER A 221 20.89 3.44 0.97
N ASN A 222 19.99 4.42 0.97
CA ASN A 222 18.68 4.38 1.65
C ASN A 222 17.53 3.85 0.77
N ASP A 223 17.83 3.27 -0.40
CA ASP A 223 16.81 2.71 -1.28
C ASP A 223 16.56 1.24 -0.94
N ILE A 224 15.30 0.91 -0.69
CA ILE A 224 14.85 -0.44 -0.30
C ILE A 224 15.22 -1.52 -1.35
N ARG A 225 15.39 -1.14 -2.62
CA ARG A 225 15.76 -2.05 -3.69
C ARG A 225 17.15 -2.65 -3.53
N ASN A 226 18.03 -2.02 -2.74
CA ASN A 226 19.34 -2.60 -2.39
C ASN A 226 19.23 -3.91 -1.59
N VAL A 227 18.12 -4.12 -0.88
CA VAL A 227 17.92 -5.30 -0.01
C VAL A 227 16.81 -6.23 -0.50
N ILE A 228 16.03 -5.83 -1.48
CA ILE A 228 15.05 -6.68 -2.15
C ILE A 228 15.80 -7.55 -3.17
N THR A 229 15.92 -8.85 -2.92
CA THR A 229 16.73 -9.75 -3.75
C THR A 229 16.22 -9.90 -5.18
N ARG A 230 14.96 -9.53 -5.45
CA ARG A 230 14.37 -9.40 -6.80
C ARG A 230 15.17 -8.45 -7.72
N PHE A 231 15.87 -7.47 -7.13
CA PHE A 231 16.70 -6.48 -7.86
C PHE A 231 18.18 -6.89 -7.98
N ASN A 232 18.57 -8.07 -7.50
CA ASN A 232 19.90 -8.61 -7.81
C ASN A 232 19.99 -8.85 -9.33
N PRO A 233 21.11 -8.49 -9.99
CA PRO A 233 21.24 -8.59 -11.45
C PRO A 233 20.84 -9.95 -12.03
N ASP A 234 21.27 -11.04 -11.42
CA ASP A 234 20.94 -12.40 -11.87
C ASP A 234 19.43 -12.70 -11.76
N ASN A 235 18.78 -12.25 -10.69
CA ASN A 235 17.34 -12.40 -10.50
C ASN A 235 16.55 -11.51 -11.46
N MET A 236 17.04 -10.28 -11.74
CA MET A 236 16.43 -9.41 -12.72
C MET A 236 16.46 -10.04 -14.11
N ALA A 237 17.62 -10.56 -14.53
CA ALA A 237 17.76 -11.27 -15.82
C ALA A 237 16.86 -12.53 -15.87
N ALA A 238 16.78 -13.30 -14.79
CA ALA A 238 15.91 -14.48 -14.72
C ALA A 238 14.41 -14.14 -14.71
N ASN A 239 14.02 -12.92 -14.34
CA ASN A 239 12.64 -12.42 -14.36
C ASN A 239 12.27 -11.72 -15.68
N GLU A 240 13.20 -11.51 -16.61
CA GLU A 240 12.96 -10.87 -17.91
C GLU A 240 11.74 -11.45 -18.66
N PRO A 241 11.50 -12.79 -18.70
CA PRO A 241 10.33 -13.34 -19.37
C PRO A 241 8.99 -12.85 -18.80
N ILE A 242 8.95 -12.41 -17.53
CA ILE A 242 7.75 -11.81 -16.95
C ILE A 242 7.53 -10.43 -17.55
N LEU A 243 8.59 -9.65 -17.70
CA LEU A 243 8.52 -8.31 -18.28
C LEU A 243 8.15 -8.36 -19.76
N GLU A 244 8.79 -9.25 -20.55
CA GLU A 244 8.46 -9.49 -21.97
C GLU A 244 6.98 -9.84 -22.15
N LEU A 245 6.42 -10.68 -21.25
CA LEU A 245 4.99 -11.00 -21.28
C LEU A 245 4.12 -9.77 -21.04
N VAL A 246 4.49 -8.91 -20.08
CA VAL A 246 3.73 -7.68 -19.77
C VAL A 246 3.86 -6.67 -20.91
N GLU A 247 5.03 -6.53 -21.52
CA GLU A 247 5.30 -5.65 -22.66
C GLU A 247 4.48 -6.05 -23.87
N LYS A 248 4.35 -7.35 -24.18
CA LYS A 248 3.47 -7.85 -25.24
C LYS A 248 2.05 -7.30 -25.10
N TYR A 249 1.46 -7.43 -23.91
CA TYR A 249 0.09 -6.92 -23.66
C TYR A 249 0.03 -5.38 -23.68
N ALA A 250 1.11 -4.72 -23.24
CA ALA A 250 1.20 -3.26 -23.29
C ALA A 250 1.17 -2.75 -24.74
N ASP A 251 1.90 -3.39 -25.65
CA ASP A 251 1.90 -3.09 -27.08
C ASP A 251 0.52 -3.33 -27.70
N GLU A 252 -0.11 -4.48 -27.41
CA GLU A 252 -1.46 -4.82 -27.90
C GLU A 252 -2.54 -3.83 -27.44
N LYS A 253 -2.39 -3.28 -26.22
CA LYS A 253 -3.32 -2.30 -25.62
C LYS A 253 -2.89 -0.84 -25.85
N HIS A 254 -1.79 -0.59 -26.54
CA HIS A 254 -1.23 0.74 -26.77
C HIS A 254 -1.05 1.55 -25.49
N CYS A 255 -0.51 0.90 -24.44
CA CYS A 255 -0.27 1.49 -23.13
C CYS A 255 1.11 1.07 -22.60
N THR A 256 1.44 1.42 -21.35
CA THR A 256 2.73 1.06 -20.76
C THR A 256 2.66 -0.26 -19.98
N PRO A 257 3.80 -0.97 -19.81
CA PRO A 257 3.88 -2.17 -18.95
C PRO A 257 3.36 -1.91 -17.53
N GLY A 258 3.66 -0.74 -16.95
CA GLY A 258 3.14 -0.33 -15.65
C GLY A 258 1.61 -0.24 -15.63
N GLN A 259 1.01 0.27 -16.70
CA GLN A 259 -0.45 0.34 -16.81
C GLN A 259 -1.09 -1.04 -16.94
N ILE A 260 -0.51 -1.97 -17.71
CA ILE A 260 -0.97 -3.37 -17.77
C ILE A 260 -0.89 -4.04 -16.39
N SER A 261 0.22 -3.82 -15.67
CA SER A 261 0.39 -4.38 -14.32
C SER A 261 -0.69 -3.91 -13.36
N LEU A 262 -1.00 -2.62 -13.35
CA LEU A 262 -2.06 -2.03 -12.53
C LEU A 262 -3.46 -2.47 -12.99
N ALA A 263 -3.72 -2.54 -14.29
CA ALA A 263 -4.98 -3.02 -14.85
C ALA A 263 -5.22 -4.49 -14.49
N TRP A 264 -4.19 -5.34 -14.49
CA TRP A 264 -4.28 -6.71 -14.04
C TRP A 264 -4.64 -6.82 -12.56
N VAL A 265 -4.01 -6.03 -11.68
CA VAL A 265 -4.36 -5.94 -10.25
C VAL A 265 -5.82 -5.52 -10.08
N LEU A 266 -6.26 -4.50 -10.81
CA LEU A 266 -7.64 -4.02 -10.79
C LEU A 266 -8.64 -5.08 -11.30
N LYS A 267 -8.26 -5.88 -12.29
CA LYS A 267 -9.12 -6.91 -12.89
C LYS A 267 -9.28 -8.13 -12.01
N THR A 268 -8.35 -8.39 -11.07
CA THR A 268 -8.39 -9.55 -10.19
C THR A 268 -9.66 -9.60 -9.35
N ALA A 269 -10.09 -8.49 -8.75
CA ALA A 269 -11.37 -8.40 -8.05
C ALA A 269 -11.86 -6.95 -7.95
N PRO A 270 -13.17 -6.70 -7.90
CA PRO A 270 -13.73 -5.34 -7.88
C PRO A 270 -13.45 -4.58 -6.58
N TYR A 271 -13.07 -5.26 -5.51
CA TYR A 271 -12.75 -4.70 -4.20
C TYR A 271 -11.24 -4.51 -3.97
N ILE A 272 -10.40 -4.67 -5.01
CA ILE A 272 -8.94 -4.42 -4.92
C ILE A 272 -8.61 -3.02 -5.38
N VAL A 273 -7.83 -2.29 -4.59
CA VAL A 273 -7.36 -0.93 -4.88
C VAL A 273 -5.83 -0.90 -4.79
N PRO A 274 -5.10 -0.76 -5.90
CA PRO A 274 -3.65 -0.60 -5.86
C PRO A 274 -3.25 0.81 -5.41
N ILE A 275 -2.11 0.89 -4.68
CA ILE A 275 -1.52 2.14 -4.19
C ILE A 275 -0.07 2.31 -4.69
N PRO A 276 0.17 2.48 -6.00
CA PRO A 276 1.52 2.72 -6.53
C PRO A 276 2.11 4.03 -6.01
N GLY A 277 3.44 4.08 -5.84
CA GLY A 277 4.14 5.33 -5.57
C GLY A 277 4.19 6.23 -6.82
N MET A 278 4.04 7.55 -6.62
CA MET A 278 3.92 8.54 -7.70
C MET A 278 4.71 9.81 -7.38
N ARG A 279 6.05 9.76 -7.53
CA ARG A 279 6.95 10.90 -7.21
C ARG A 279 7.28 11.82 -8.38
N LYS A 280 6.59 11.68 -9.52
CA LYS A 280 6.78 12.46 -10.74
C LYS A 280 5.45 12.61 -11.46
N SER A 281 5.22 13.76 -12.10
CA SER A 281 3.98 14.08 -12.82
C SER A 281 3.66 13.03 -13.91
N GLU A 282 4.65 12.61 -14.69
CA GLU A 282 4.45 11.56 -15.69
C GLU A 282 4.01 10.22 -15.09
N ARG A 283 4.47 9.90 -13.86
CA ARG A 283 4.04 8.68 -13.14
C ARG A 283 2.64 8.79 -12.58
N ILE A 284 2.23 9.97 -12.15
CA ILE A 284 0.85 10.21 -11.72
C ILE A 284 -0.10 9.93 -12.88
N LYS A 285 0.12 10.55 -14.02
CA LYS A 285 -0.70 10.37 -15.23
C LYS A 285 -0.71 8.93 -15.73
N GLU A 286 0.49 8.30 -15.81
CA GLU A 286 0.65 6.92 -16.22
C GLU A 286 -0.13 5.96 -15.31
N ASN A 287 0.11 6.05 -14.00
CA ASN A 287 -0.49 5.12 -13.04
C ASN A 287 -2.01 5.32 -12.92
N LEU A 288 -2.48 6.56 -12.79
CA LEU A 288 -3.91 6.85 -12.69
C LEU A 288 -4.65 6.49 -13.97
N GLY A 289 -4.03 6.67 -15.14
CA GLY A 289 -4.58 6.26 -16.44
C GLY A 289 -4.77 4.73 -16.58
N ALA A 290 -4.12 3.92 -15.75
CA ALA A 290 -4.32 2.47 -15.74
C ALA A 290 -5.77 2.06 -15.39
N ALA A 291 -6.51 2.91 -14.69
CA ALA A 291 -7.92 2.68 -14.38
C ALA A 291 -8.83 2.65 -15.62
N ASP A 292 -8.35 3.14 -16.76
CA ASP A 292 -9.08 3.16 -18.03
C ASP A 292 -8.64 2.03 -18.98
N ILE A 293 -7.57 1.28 -18.62
CA ILE A 293 -7.13 0.12 -19.40
C ILE A 293 -8.02 -1.08 -19.06
N GLU A 294 -8.74 -1.56 -20.06
CA GLU A 294 -9.65 -2.70 -19.91
C GLU A 294 -9.00 -3.99 -20.40
N LEU A 295 -8.88 -4.95 -19.50
CA LEU A 295 -8.59 -6.35 -19.82
C LEU A 295 -9.91 -7.13 -19.85
N SER A 296 -10.25 -7.73 -20.99
CA SER A 296 -11.36 -8.67 -21.06
C SER A 296 -11.10 -9.89 -20.16
N ASP A 297 -12.13 -10.65 -19.84
CA ASP A 297 -11.97 -11.88 -19.06
C ASP A 297 -11.09 -12.92 -19.76
N ALA A 298 -11.09 -12.94 -21.09
CA ALA A 298 -10.23 -13.83 -21.87
C ALA A 298 -8.76 -13.41 -21.76
N GLU A 299 -8.45 -12.14 -21.97
CA GLU A 299 -7.10 -11.58 -21.86
C GLU A 299 -6.54 -11.74 -20.44
N TYR A 300 -7.35 -11.45 -19.41
CA TYR A 300 -6.95 -11.65 -18.02
C TYR A 300 -6.62 -13.11 -17.73
N ARG A 301 -7.45 -14.07 -18.18
CA ARG A 301 -7.19 -15.50 -17.98
C ARG A 301 -5.95 -15.97 -18.75
N GLU A 302 -5.76 -15.51 -19.98
CA GLU A 302 -4.60 -15.86 -20.80
C GLU A 302 -3.31 -15.34 -20.17
N LEU A 303 -3.27 -14.05 -19.82
CA LEU A 303 -2.12 -13.41 -19.16
C LEU A 303 -1.81 -14.09 -17.82
N THR A 304 -2.82 -14.33 -16.98
CA THR A 304 -2.65 -15.02 -15.70
C THR A 304 -2.17 -16.46 -15.88
N GLY A 305 -2.70 -17.16 -16.88
CA GLY A 305 -2.27 -18.53 -17.25
C GLY A 305 -0.83 -18.58 -17.75
N ALA A 306 -0.38 -17.56 -18.47
CA ALA A 306 1.02 -17.43 -18.88
C ALA A 306 1.94 -17.12 -17.70
N LEU A 307 1.54 -16.19 -16.82
CA LEU A 307 2.27 -15.89 -15.57
C LEU A 307 2.43 -17.13 -14.68
N ASN A 308 1.42 -18.00 -14.61
CA ASN A 308 1.48 -19.24 -13.81
C ASN A 308 2.56 -20.23 -14.27
N LYS A 309 3.05 -20.11 -15.50
CA LYS A 309 4.12 -20.94 -16.06
C LYS A 309 5.51 -20.37 -15.82
N LEU A 310 5.59 -19.12 -15.41
CA LEU A 310 6.83 -18.41 -15.13
C LEU A 310 7.17 -18.49 -13.65
N LYS A 311 8.45 -18.66 -13.35
CA LYS A 311 8.95 -18.65 -11.98
C LYS A 311 9.44 -17.24 -11.64
N VAL A 312 9.05 -16.73 -10.47
CA VAL A 312 9.60 -15.50 -9.91
C VAL A 312 10.88 -15.82 -9.15
N TYR A 313 11.94 -15.08 -9.42
CA TYR A 313 13.25 -15.21 -8.77
C TYR A 313 13.47 -14.01 -7.82
N GLY A 314 14.06 -14.32 -6.66
CA GLY A 314 14.20 -13.33 -5.58
C GLY A 314 12.87 -13.04 -4.88
N ASN A 315 12.96 -12.29 -3.79
CA ASN A 315 11.82 -11.98 -2.94
C ASN A 315 11.94 -10.53 -2.40
N ARG A 316 10.91 -10.10 -1.68
CA ARG A 316 10.90 -8.97 -0.80
C ARG A 316 10.70 -9.47 0.62
N ASP A 317 11.79 -9.85 1.31
CA ASP A 317 11.74 -10.33 2.68
C ASP A 317 11.84 -9.15 3.68
N GLY A 318 10.96 -9.14 4.68
CA GLY A 318 11.00 -8.16 5.74
C GLY A 318 12.31 -8.16 6.53
N LYS A 319 12.97 -9.32 6.68
CA LYS A 319 14.28 -9.43 7.33
C LYS A 319 15.39 -8.71 6.56
N ASP A 320 15.31 -8.71 5.23
CA ASP A 320 16.27 -7.98 4.40
C ASP A 320 16.03 -6.48 4.43
N ILE A 321 14.76 -6.06 4.52
CA ILE A 321 14.38 -4.64 4.67
C ILE A 321 14.86 -4.07 6.00
N LYS A 322 14.84 -4.84 7.09
CA LYS A 322 15.39 -4.44 8.38
C LYS A 322 16.87 -4.06 8.35
N LYS A 323 17.66 -4.67 7.44
CA LYS A 323 19.09 -4.34 7.28
C LYS A 323 19.36 -2.90 6.87
N LEU A 324 18.36 -2.17 6.38
CA LEU A 324 18.46 -0.73 6.08
C LEU A 324 18.36 0.17 7.32
N GLY A 325 18.12 -0.38 8.52
CA GLY A 325 17.93 0.40 9.74
C GLY A 325 16.69 1.30 9.71
N THR A 326 15.80 1.11 8.75
CA THR A 326 14.57 1.92 8.56
C THR A 326 13.37 1.32 9.29
N VAL A 327 13.53 0.12 9.87
CA VAL A 327 12.51 -0.60 10.63
C VAL A 327 13.08 -0.88 12.03
N PRO A 328 12.32 -0.66 13.12
CA PRO A 328 12.77 -0.96 14.47
C PRO A 328 13.22 -2.42 14.65
N ASP A 329 14.31 -2.65 15.39
CA ASP A 329 14.91 -3.98 15.62
C ASP A 329 14.00 -4.97 16.36
N ASN A 330 12.92 -4.49 16.98
CA ASN A 330 12.08 -5.25 17.90
C ASN A 330 10.98 -6.09 17.21
N VAL A 331 11.03 -6.26 15.90
CA VAL A 331 10.09 -7.10 15.18
C VAL A 331 10.77 -8.40 14.79
N ASP A 332 10.86 -9.32 15.75
CA ASP A 332 11.21 -10.71 15.47
C ASP A 332 10.04 -11.40 14.76
N ARG A 333 10.30 -11.80 13.52
CA ARG A 333 9.55 -12.83 12.80
C ARG A 333 10.44 -13.55 11.82
#